data_7b1d6f23f974d636756b9e98c315d36a
#
_entry.id   7b1d6f23f974d636756b9e98c315d36a
#
_cell.length_a   1.000
_cell.length_b   1.000
_cell.length_c   1.000
_cell.angle_alpha   90.00
_cell.angle_beta   90.00
_cell.angle_gamma   90.00
#
_symmetry.space_group_name_H-M   'P 1'
#
loop_
_entity.id
_entity.type
_entity.pdbx_description
1 polymer ?
#
loop_
_entity_poly.entity_id
_entity_poly.type
_entity_poly.pdbx_seq_one_letter_code
_entity_poly.pdbx_strand_id
1 'polypeptide(L)'
;MKKNDVSNEVSRPEQKKSLKIDTKNLLEQAKKDFEAKSYAQALSEVQQYLDTQNTRIDEALFLQGQILEADSEVKNIKSAIDSYNSLIKNYPASTFWQEANRRKIYLNRYYVNIY
;
A
#
# COMPACT_ATOMS: atom_id res chain seq x y z
N MET A 1 29.40 16.19 23.45
CA MET A 1 29.34 15.61 23.38
C MET A 1 28.97 15.36 23.06
N LYS A 2 28.79 15.79 22.74
CA LYS A 2 28.56 15.32 22.43
C LYS A 2 27.94 15.02 22.06
N LYS A 3 27.52 15.35 21.96
CA LYS A 3 27.18 14.84 21.64
C LYS A 3 26.63 14.54 21.21
N ASN A 4 26.56 15.19 21.22
CA ASN A 4 26.33 14.45 20.78
C ASN A 4 25.94 14.19 20.40
N ASP A 5 25.62 14.50 20.48
CA ASP A 5 25.50 13.74 20.22
C ASP A 5 25.05 13.40 19.96
N VAL A 6 24.92 13.79 20.22
CA VAL A 6 24.63 12.95 20.02
C VAL A 6 24.20 12.69 19.70
N SER A 7 24.04 13.02 19.77
CA SER A 7 23.92 12.31 19.55
C SER A 7 23.51 12.10 19.23
N ASN A 8 23.34 12.38 19.26
CA ASN A 8 23.26 11.67 18.97
C ASN A 8 22.85 11.33 18.70
N GLU A 9 22.48 11.43 18.71
CA GLU A 9 22.36 10.66 18.46
C GLU A 9 21.88 10.07 18.23
N VAL A 10 21.83 10.46 18.52
CA VAL A 10 21.55 9.54 18.24
C VAL A 10 21.00 9.09 17.97
N SER A 11 20.74 9.29 17.96
CA SER A 11 20.33 8.56 17.63
C SER A 11 19.76 8.20 17.29
N ARG A 12 19.62 8.35 17.27
CA ARG A 12 19.26 7.81 16.85
C ARG A 12 18.67 7.28 16.39
N PRO A 13 18.56 7.45 16.30
CA PRO A 13 18.05 6.88 15.65
C PRO A 13 17.53 6.48 15.17
N GLU A 14 17.31 6.66 15.12
CA GLU A 14 16.96 6.16 14.57
C GLU A 14 16.38 5.97 13.94
N GLN A 15 16.37 6.44 13.94
CA GLN A 15 16.03 6.29 13.34
C GLN A 15 15.96 6.26 12.62
N LYS A 16 16.14 6.64 12.57
CA LYS A 16 16.27 6.63 11.91
C LYS A 16 16.41 6.39 11.08
N LYS A 17 16.75 6.37 11.02
CA LYS A 17 16.79 6.16 10.32
C LYS A 17 16.51 6.05 9.58
N SER A 18 16.11 6.28 9.75
CA SER A 18 15.66 6.27 9.12
C SER A 18 15.44 6.57 8.49
N LEU A 19 15.42 6.89 8.67
CA LEU A 19 15.19 7.35 8.14
C LEU A 19 15.34 7.56 7.25
N LYS A 20 15.86 7.15 7.45
CA LYS A 20 16.09 7.58 6.18
C LYS A 20 15.51 6.76 5.13
N ILE A 21 14.40 6.27 5.37
CA ILE A 21 13.57 5.62 4.38
C ILE A 21 13.16 6.63 3.35
N ASP A 22 13.40 6.33 2.10
CA ASP A 22 12.96 7.15 1.00
C ASP A 22 11.51 6.79 0.70
N THR A 23 10.59 7.57 1.22
CA THR A 23 9.16 7.26 1.10
C THR A 23 8.67 7.30 -0.34
N LYS A 24 9.39 8.00 -1.22
CA LYS A 24 9.03 8.01 -2.63
C LYS A 24 9.24 6.66 -3.29
N ASN A 25 10.17 5.86 -2.76
CA ASN A 25 10.47 4.54 -3.31
C ASN A 25 9.66 3.43 -2.67
N LEU A 26 8.83 3.75 -1.68
CA LEU A 26 8.03 2.74 -1.01
C LEU A 26 7.07 2.03 -1.96
N LEU A 27 6.53 2.75 -2.95
CA LEU A 27 5.61 2.11 -3.88
C LEU A 27 6.33 1.07 -4.73
N GLU A 28 7.53 1.39 -5.23
CA GLU A 28 8.30 0.42 -6.01
C GLU A 28 8.73 -0.76 -5.15
N GLN A 29 9.08 -0.49 -3.91
CA GLN A 29 9.43 -1.56 -2.98
C GLN A 29 8.24 -2.46 -2.70
N ALA A 30 7.07 -1.87 -2.51
CA ALA A 30 5.85 -2.62 -2.29
C ALA A 30 5.51 -3.51 -3.49
N LYS A 31 5.73 -3.00 -4.70
CA LYS A 31 5.49 -3.78 -5.91
C LYS A 31 6.41 -5.00 -5.97
N LYS A 32 7.67 -4.81 -5.63
CA LYS A 32 8.64 -5.91 -5.60
C LYS A 32 8.26 -6.95 -4.55
N ASP A 33 7.87 -6.49 -3.37
CA ASP A 33 7.51 -7.40 -2.29
C ASP A 33 6.21 -8.14 -2.62
N PHE A 34 5.28 -7.47 -3.30
CA PHE A 34 4.07 -8.14 -3.77
C PHE A 34 4.42 -9.27 -4.74
N GLU A 35 5.31 -9.01 -5.70
CA GLU A 35 5.73 -10.01 -6.66
C GLU A 35 6.47 -11.17 -5.99
N ALA A 36 7.17 -10.87 -4.91
CA ALA A 36 7.88 -11.88 -4.12
C ALA A 36 6.95 -12.60 -3.13
N LYS A 37 5.68 -12.23 -3.12
CA LYS A 37 4.66 -12.79 -2.23
C LYS A 37 4.92 -12.47 -0.76
N SER A 38 5.66 -11.39 -0.51
CA SER A 38 5.87 -10.85 0.83
C SER A 38 4.73 -9.88 1.12
N TYR A 39 3.53 -10.41 1.30
CA TYR A 39 2.31 -9.61 1.31
C TYR A 39 2.21 -8.68 2.51
N ALA A 40 2.58 -9.13 3.69
CA ALA A 40 2.52 -8.28 4.88
C ALA A 40 3.46 -7.09 4.75
N GLN A 41 4.66 -7.33 4.24
CA GLN A 41 5.64 -6.28 4.02
C GLN A 41 5.15 -5.32 2.95
N ALA A 42 4.63 -5.86 1.84
CA ALA A 42 4.09 -5.03 0.75
C ALA A 42 2.95 -4.15 1.25
N LEU A 43 2.07 -4.70 2.08
CA LEU A 43 0.95 -3.94 2.61
C LEU A 43 1.43 -2.78 3.48
N SER A 44 2.39 -3.04 4.36
CA SER A 44 2.95 -2.01 5.21
C SER A 44 3.54 -0.87 4.37
N GLU A 45 4.28 -1.23 3.33
CA GLU A 45 4.94 -0.24 2.48
C GLU A 45 3.96 0.61 1.69
N VAL A 46 2.92 -0.03 1.13
CA VAL A 46 1.95 0.74 0.35
C VAL A 46 1.13 1.65 1.27
N GLN A 47 0.84 1.22 2.49
CA GLN A 47 0.14 2.06 3.45
C GLN A 47 0.98 3.27 3.84
N GLN A 48 2.26 3.07 4.08
CA GLN A 48 3.16 4.19 4.36
C GLN A 48 3.25 5.14 3.18
N TYR A 49 3.28 4.59 1.97
CA TYR A 49 3.28 5.43 0.77
C TYR A 49 2.02 6.30 0.72
N LEU A 50 0.87 5.70 0.95
CA LEU A 50 -0.40 6.43 0.91
C LEU A 50 -0.47 7.50 2.00
N ASP A 51 0.17 7.26 3.15
CA ASP A 51 0.18 8.21 4.25
C ASP A 51 1.12 9.40 4.01
N THR A 52 2.13 9.23 3.17
CA THR A 52 3.20 10.23 3.06
C THR A 52 3.32 10.88 1.70
N GLN A 53 2.73 10.30 0.66
CA GLN A 53 2.85 10.83 -0.70
C GLN A 53 1.49 11.26 -1.23
N ASN A 54 1.51 12.16 -2.22
CA ASN A 54 0.27 12.63 -2.84
C ASN A 54 0.29 12.47 -4.37
N THR A 55 1.19 11.64 -4.88
CA THR A 55 1.25 11.33 -6.29
C THR A 55 1.10 9.82 -6.47
N ARG A 56 0.64 9.40 -7.64
CA ARG A 56 0.46 7.98 -7.96
C ARG A 56 -0.45 7.28 -6.94
N ILE A 57 -1.40 8.02 -6.40
CA ILE A 57 -2.30 7.46 -5.38
C ILE A 57 -3.18 6.37 -5.97
N ASP A 58 -3.64 6.55 -7.21
CA ASP A 58 -4.44 5.53 -7.88
C ASP A 58 -3.67 4.21 -8.03
N GLU A 59 -2.40 4.30 -8.41
CA GLU A 59 -1.57 3.10 -8.53
C GLU A 59 -1.38 2.43 -7.17
N ALA A 60 -1.15 3.23 -6.13
CA ALA A 60 -0.97 2.69 -4.78
C ALA A 60 -2.25 2.03 -4.27
N LEU A 61 -3.41 2.65 -4.53
CA LEU A 61 -4.69 2.06 -4.14
C LEU A 61 -4.94 0.74 -4.87
N PHE A 62 -4.59 0.69 -6.15
CA PHE A 62 -4.74 -0.52 -6.93
C PHE A 62 -3.87 -1.65 -6.35
N LEU A 63 -2.61 -1.34 -6.04
CA LEU A 63 -1.71 -2.31 -5.44
C LEU A 63 -2.22 -2.78 -4.08
N GLN A 64 -2.71 -1.84 -3.26
CA GLN A 64 -3.25 -2.19 -1.95
C GLN A 64 -4.42 -3.17 -2.10
N GLY A 65 -5.30 -2.92 -3.05
CA GLY A 65 -6.40 -3.83 -3.32
C GLY A 65 -5.91 -5.22 -3.70
N GLN A 66 -4.90 -5.28 -4.57
CA GLN A 66 -4.33 -6.56 -5.00
C GLN A 66 -3.71 -7.32 -3.83
N ILE A 67 -2.99 -6.62 -2.97
CA ILE A 67 -2.38 -7.25 -1.81
C ILE A 67 -3.45 -7.83 -0.88
N LEU A 68 -4.50 -7.04 -0.64
CA LEU A 68 -5.53 -7.43 0.32
C LEU A 68 -6.43 -8.55 -0.21
N GLU A 69 -6.56 -8.70 -1.52
CA GLU A 69 -7.35 -9.82 -2.03
C GLU A 69 -6.53 -11.09 -2.20
N ALA A 70 -5.21 -11.02 -2.14
CA ALA A 70 -4.36 -12.17 -2.28
C ALA A 70 -4.54 -13.12 -1.10
N ASP A 71 -4.33 -14.39 -1.36
CA ASP A 71 -4.50 -15.43 -0.35
C ASP A 71 -3.28 -15.44 0.58
N SER A 72 -3.37 -14.76 1.70
CA SER A 72 -2.26 -14.59 2.61
C SER A 72 -2.79 -14.26 4.01
N GLU A 73 -1.84 -14.10 4.95
CA GLU A 73 -2.20 -13.76 6.33
C GLU A 73 -2.78 -12.35 6.46
N VAL A 74 -2.60 -11.51 5.44
CA VAL A 74 -3.18 -10.14 5.49
C VAL A 74 -4.42 -10.01 4.62
N LYS A 75 -4.92 -11.12 4.10
CA LYS A 75 -6.11 -11.11 3.25
C LYS A 75 -7.28 -10.43 3.95
N ASN A 76 -7.91 -9.49 3.26
CA ASN A 76 -9.07 -8.77 3.78
C ASN A 76 -9.89 -8.27 2.59
N ILE A 77 -10.90 -9.05 2.23
CA ILE A 77 -11.69 -8.78 1.03
C ILE A 77 -12.43 -7.46 1.14
N LYS A 78 -13.01 -7.17 2.31
CA LYS A 78 -13.71 -5.91 2.49
C LYS A 78 -12.79 -4.71 2.28
N SER A 79 -11.60 -4.77 2.84
CA SER A 79 -10.63 -3.69 2.66
C SER A 79 -10.12 -3.61 1.24
N ALA A 80 -10.02 -4.75 0.56
CA ALA A 80 -9.64 -4.74 -0.86
C ALA A 80 -10.70 -4.01 -1.68
N ILE A 81 -11.97 -4.30 -1.43
CA ILE A 81 -13.06 -3.62 -2.11
C ILE A 81 -13.02 -2.12 -1.81
N ASP A 82 -12.77 -1.76 -0.56
CA ASP A 82 -12.67 -0.35 -0.17
C ASP A 82 -11.54 0.36 -0.93
N SER A 83 -10.40 -0.31 -1.10
CA SER A 83 -9.28 0.27 -1.84
C SER A 83 -9.66 0.51 -3.30
N TYR A 84 -10.28 -0.48 -3.94
CA TYR A 84 -10.71 -0.34 -5.31
C TYR A 84 -11.79 0.74 -5.45
N ASN A 85 -12.71 0.82 -4.50
CA ASN A 85 -13.75 1.85 -4.50
C ASN A 85 -13.16 3.25 -4.40
N SER A 86 -12.15 3.43 -3.56
CA SER A 86 -11.49 4.73 -3.44
C SER A 86 -10.88 5.16 -4.77
N LEU A 87 -10.25 4.23 -5.47
CA LEU A 87 -9.68 4.51 -6.78
C LEU A 87 -10.78 4.90 -7.77
N ILE A 88 -11.82 4.09 -7.83
CA ILE A 88 -12.91 4.30 -8.79
C ILE A 88 -13.59 5.64 -8.57
N LYS A 89 -13.83 5.99 -7.31
CA LYS A 89 -14.55 7.19 -6.95
C LYS A 89 -13.73 8.45 -7.17
N ASN A 90 -12.44 8.39 -6.81
CA ASN A 90 -11.62 9.59 -6.76
C ASN A 90 -10.71 9.78 -7.98
N TYR A 91 -10.52 8.73 -8.77
CA TYR A 91 -9.58 8.78 -9.90
C TYR A 91 -10.21 8.20 -11.17
N PRO A 92 -11.32 8.82 -11.66
CA PRO A 92 -12.03 8.25 -12.81
C PRO A 92 -11.22 8.21 -14.10
N ALA A 93 -10.17 9.03 -14.20
CA ALA A 93 -9.33 9.03 -15.40
C ALA A 93 -8.11 8.12 -15.28
N SER A 94 -7.99 7.39 -14.20
CA SER A 94 -6.85 6.52 -13.96
C SER A 94 -6.82 5.37 -14.98
N THR A 95 -5.61 5.02 -15.41
CA THR A 95 -5.42 3.84 -16.25
C THR A 95 -5.77 2.55 -15.51
N PHE A 96 -5.83 2.60 -14.18
CA PHE A 96 -6.18 1.45 -13.35
C PHE A 96 -7.68 1.35 -13.08
N TRP A 97 -8.46 2.33 -13.52
CA TRP A 97 -9.88 2.40 -13.17
C TRP A 97 -10.65 1.16 -13.64
N GLN A 98 -10.42 0.77 -14.88
CA GLN A 98 -11.17 -0.33 -15.47
C GLN A 98 -10.90 -1.66 -14.76
N GLU A 99 -9.64 -1.92 -14.48
CA GLU A 99 -9.29 -3.16 -13.79
C GLU A 99 -9.74 -3.13 -12.34
N ALA A 100 -9.63 -1.99 -11.67
CA ALA A 100 -10.11 -1.85 -10.31
C ALA A 100 -11.62 -2.12 -10.23
N ASN A 101 -12.37 -1.58 -11.19
CA ASN A 101 -13.81 -1.81 -11.24
C ASN A 101 -14.13 -3.27 -11.47
N ARG A 102 -13.38 -3.92 -12.36
CA ARG A 102 -13.57 -5.34 -12.62
C ARG A 102 -13.31 -6.17 -11.38
N ARG A 103 -12.23 -5.88 -10.66
CA ARG A 103 -11.91 -6.62 -9.44
C ARG A 103 -12.96 -6.38 -8.36
N LYS A 104 -13.41 -5.13 -8.23
CA LYS A 104 -14.46 -4.81 -7.24
C LYS A 104 -15.71 -5.64 -7.51
N ILE A 105 -16.14 -5.69 -8.76
CA ILE A 105 -17.34 -6.45 -9.13
C ILE A 105 -17.15 -7.93 -8.81
N TYR A 106 -15.99 -8.47 -9.17
CA TYR A 106 -15.68 -9.86 -8.91
C TYR A 106 -15.73 -10.17 -7.41
N LEU A 107 -15.08 -9.34 -6.60
CA LEU A 107 -15.01 -9.57 -5.17
C LEU A 107 -16.38 -9.46 -4.51
N ASN A 108 -17.19 -8.50 -4.93
CA ASN A 108 -18.54 -8.37 -4.41
C ASN A 108 -19.38 -9.61 -4.74
N ARG A 109 -19.24 -10.11 -5.97
CA ARG A 109 -20.02 -11.26 -6.41
C ARG A 109 -19.66 -12.54 -5.65
N TYR A 110 -18.39 -12.80 -5.48
CA TYR A 110 -17.94 -14.07 -4.96
C TYR A 110 -17.69 -14.11 -3.46
N TYR A 111 -17.64 -12.97 -2.80
CA TYR A 111 -17.35 -12.94 -1.37
C TYR A 111 -18.38 -12.19 -0.54
N VAL A 112 -19.17 -11.33 -1.16
CA VAL A 112 -20.10 -10.48 -0.44
C VAL A 112 -21.55 -10.79 -0.82
N ASN A 113 -21.84 -10.87 -2.12
CA ASN A 113 -23.19 -11.10 -2.63
C ASN A 113 -23.33 -12.51 -3.17
N ILE A 114 -23.14 -13.47 -2.29
CA ILE A 114 -23.08 -14.87 -2.70
C ILE A 114 -24.36 -15.63 -2.46
N TYR A 115 -25.49 -14.95 -2.30
CA TYR A 115 -26.73 -15.69 -2.21
C TYR A 115 -27.71 -15.36 -3.30
#